data_90cc3c94e10c44b881407c4a3666602f
#
_entry.id   90cc3c94e10c44b881407c4a3666602f
#
_cell.length_a   1.000
_cell.length_b   1.000
_cell.length_c   1.000
_cell.angle_alpha   90.00
_cell.angle_beta   90.00
_cell.angle_gamma   90.00
#
_symmetry.space_group_name_H-M   'P 1'
#
loop_
_entity.id
_entity.type
_entity.pdbx_description
1 polymer ?
#
loop_
_entity_poly.entity_id
_entity_poly.type
_entity_poly.pdbx_seq_one_letter_code
_entity_poly.pdbx_strand_id
1 'polypeptide(L)'
;MRVAFQGDRGAYAESAIAQIWRHPVEQIPVPTFAGAVRAVQEGDADACVIPLENSIVGRVDAGWHALAAYPEMRTVGETLVLVRHCLLAPKGATLEGLTAVSSHPVALAQCSRFFETHPWIKQSKSFDTGGAAREVAERGELSRAAIASSAAAERYGLAVLEEGIQDQRDNHTRFVAVVSERSGLWRRTHAIRGATSVEEDDPEQIADATRELLGRIVERNHLELDEIVSVLFTLTQDLRSVFPALAAREMGWVGVPLLCASEIPVEGSLPRCLRTLVQVELRAPRRLETHVYLREAVALRPDVAARS
;
A
#
# COMPACT_ATOMS: atom_id res chain seq x y z
N MET A 1 1.38 11.26 -9.69
CA MET A 1 2.15 10.14 -9.11
C MET A 1 2.61 9.23 -10.23
N ARG A 2 3.90 8.88 -10.25
CA ARG A 2 4.57 8.04 -11.23
C ARG A 2 4.78 6.65 -10.63
N VAL A 3 4.34 5.61 -11.34
CA VAL A 3 4.42 4.22 -10.85
C VAL A 3 5.20 3.36 -11.84
N ALA A 4 6.36 2.87 -11.42
CA ALA A 4 7.20 2.00 -12.23
C ALA A 4 6.73 0.53 -12.15
N PHE A 5 6.85 -0.20 -13.25
CA PHE A 5 6.58 -1.62 -13.32
C PHE A 5 7.46 -2.30 -14.35
N GLN A 6 7.73 -3.59 -14.17
CA GLN A 6 8.50 -4.36 -15.13
C GLN A 6 7.64 -4.81 -16.31
N GLY A 7 8.19 -4.71 -17.51
CA GLY A 7 7.59 -5.16 -18.75
C GLY A 7 7.09 -4.02 -19.61
N ASP A 8 6.51 -4.39 -20.74
CA ASP A 8 5.87 -3.46 -21.66
C ASP A 8 4.42 -3.15 -21.24
N ARG A 9 3.87 -2.11 -21.84
CA ARG A 9 2.47 -1.74 -21.65
C ARG A 9 1.55 -2.89 -22.07
N GLY A 10 0.39 -3.04 -21.43
CA GLY A 10 -0.47 -4.20 -21.57
C GLY A 10 -0.08 -5.39 -20.68
N ALA A 11 0.99 -5.27 -19.86
CA ALA A 11 1.34 -6.28 -18.87
C ALA A 11 0.32 -6.33 -17.72
N TYR A 12 0.23 -7.48 -17.03
CA TYR A 12 -0.64 -7.67 -15.86
C TYR A 12 -0.34 -6.70 -14.71
N ALA A 13 0.86 -6.15 -14.65
CA ALA A 13 1.23 -5.11 -13.69
C ALA A 13 0.40 -3.83 -13.85
N GLU A 14 -0.01 -3.46 -15.07
CA GLU A 14 -0.92 -2.32 -15.28
C GLU A 14 -2.30 -2.56 -14.64
N SER A 15 -2.81 -3.79 -14.71
CA SER A 15 -4.04 -4.17 -14.00
C SER A 15 -3.88 -4.06 -12.48
N ALA A 16 -2.73 -4.48 -11.95
CA ALA A 16 -2.42 -4.31 -10.54
C ALA A 16 -2.38 -2.83 -10.14
N ILE A 17 -1.73 -1.99 -10.94
CA ILE A 17 -1.70 -0.53 -10.72
C ILE A 17 -3.12 0.04 -10.67
N ALA A 18 -3.97 -0.29 -11.63
CA ALA A 18 -5.34 0.20 -11.69
C ALA A 18 -6.22 -0.25 -10.50
N GLN A 19 -5.95 -1.44 -9.94
CA GLN A 19 -6.67 -1.94 -8.76
C GLN A 19 -6.19 -1.28 -7.46
N ILE A 20 -4.90 -1.01 -7.32
CA ILE A 20 -4.31 -0.40 -6.12
C ILE A 20 -4.65 1.10 -6.06
N TRP A 21 -4.46 1.81 -7.17
CA TRP A 21 -4.75 3.24 -7.25
C TRP A 21 -6.03 3.50 -8.05
N ARG A 22 -7.09 3.90 -7.37
CA ARG A 22 -8.40 4.20 -7.97
C ARG A 22 -8.46 5.52 -8.75
N HIS A 23 -7.34 6.26 -8.81
CA HIS A 23 -7.17 7.49 -9.57
C HIS A 23 -6.08 7.31 -10.63
N PRO A 24 -6.11 8.08 -11.72
CA PRO A 24 -5.10 7.98 -12.76
C PRO A 24 -3.69 8.23 -12.23
N VAL A 25 -2.75 7.38 -12.62
CA VAL A 25 -1.32 7.49 -12.33
C VAL A 25 -0.53 7.39 -13.62
N GLU A 26 0.61 8.06 -13.68
CA GLU A 26 1.55 7.91 -14.77
C GLU A 26 2.31 6.58 -14.59
N GLN A 27 2.19 5.69 -15.56
CA GLN A 27 2.78 4.37 -15.52
C GLN A 27 4.11 4.37 -16.29
N ILE A 28 5.18 3.90 -15.66
CA ILE A 28 6.54 3.89 -16.20
C ILE A 28 6.99 2.44 -16.41
N PRO A 29 6.97 1.94 -17.67
CA PRO A 29 7.49 0.61 -17.99
C PRO A 29 9.01 0.61 -17.90
N VAL A 30 9.59 -0.43 -17.28
CA VAL A 30 11.03 -0.63 -17.16
C VAL A 30 11.41 -2.08 -17.46
N PRO A 31 12.64 -2.36 -17.89
CA PRO A 31 13.01 -3.70 -18.33
C PRO A 31 13.02 -4.77 -17.23
N THR A 32 13.28 -4.42 -15.97
CA THR A 32 13.48 -5.40 -14.90
C THR A 32 12.80 -5.00 -13.60
N PHE A 33 12.49 -5.97 -12.74
CA PHE A 33 11.98 -5.68 -11.38
C PHE A 33 12.98 -4.85 -10.56
N ALA A 34 14.27 -5.17 -10.64
CA ALA A 34 15.31 -4.37 -10.00
C ALA A 34 15.35 -2.94 -10.55
N GLY A 35 15.09 -2.74 -11.85
CA GLY A 35 14.94 -1.42 -12.47
C GLY A 35 13.75 -0.65 -11.91
N ALA A 36 12.61 -1.32 -11.66
CA ALA A 36 11.43 -0.68 -11.08
C ALA A 36 11.68 -0.21 -9.64
N VAL A 37 12.31 -1.05 -8.81
CA VAL A 37 12.67 -0.67 -7.44
C VAL A 37 13.71 0.44 -7.43
N ARG A 38 14.72 0.36 -8.31
CA ARG A 38 15.75 1.39 -8.46
C ARG A 38 15.17 2.74 -8.87
N ALA A 39 14.21 2.77 -9.81
CA ALA A 39 13.52 4.00 -10.20
C ALA A 39 12.86 4.72 -9.02
N VAL A 40 12.30 3.96 -8.06
CA VAL A 40 11.77 4.51 -6.81
C VAL A 40 12.88 5.01 -5.90
N GLN A 41 13.99 4.29 -5.79
CA GLN A 41 15.14 4.67 -4.97
C GLN A 41 15.80 5.95 -5.46
N GLU A 42 15.91 6.12 -6.77
CA GLU A 42 16.52 7.28 -7.43
C GLU A 42 15.56 8.47 -7.56
N GLY A 43 14.25 8.28 -7.28
CA GLY A 43 13.23 9.32 -7.36
C GLY A 43 12.68 9.54 -8.78
N ASP A 44 12.98 8.66 -9.72
CA ASP A 44 12.42 8.67 -11.09
C ASP A 44 10.98 8.19 -11.10
N ALA A 45 10.57 7.40 -10.11
CA ALA A 45 9.19 7.01 -9.84
C ALA A 45 8.85 7.23 -8.36
N ASP A 46 7.57 7.48 -8.08
CA ASP A 46 7.08 7.68 -6.71
C ASP A 46 6.78 6.35 -6.02
N ALA A 47 6.41 5.33 -6.82
CA ALA A 47 6.14 3.96 -6.39
C ALA A 47 6.52 2.96 -7.48
N CYS A 48 6.60 1.68 -7.12
CA CYS A 48 6.64 0.60 -8.10
C CYS A 48 5.69 -0.54 -7.73
N VAL A 49 5.32 -1.36 -8.73
CA VAL A 49 4.50 -2.55 -8.53
C VAL A 49 5.33 -3.78 -8.90
N ILE A 50 5.43 -4.74 -7.97
CA ILE A 50 6.27 -5.94 -8.09
C ILE A 50 5.41 -7.18 -7.83
N PRO A 51 5.43 -8.20 -8.71
CA PRO A 51 4.82 -9.49 -8.44
C PRO A 51 5.69 -10.29 -7.46
N LEU A 52 5.08 -10.86 -6.42
CA LEU A 52 5.79 -11.66 -5.43
C LEU A 52 5.41 -13.13 -5.44
N GLU A 53 4.17 -13.45 -5.79
CA GLU A 53 3.65 -14.82 -5.78
C GLU A 53 2.66 -15.02 -6.91
N ASN A 54 2.62 -16.24 -7.43
CA ASN A 54 1.60 -16.68 -8.37
C ASN A 54 1.02 -18.02 -7.88
N SER A 55 -0.28 -18.21 -8.00
CA SER A 55 -0.98 -19.38 -7.48
C SER A 55 -0.55 -20.72 -8.13
N ILE A 56 0.06 -20.68 -9.32
CA ILE A 56 0.49 -21.86 -10.06
C ILE A 56 1.99 -22.10 -9.92
N VAL A 57 2.80 -21.05 -10.15
CA VAL A 57 4.27 -21.19 -10.14
C VAL A 57 4.88 -20.88 -8.77
N GLY A 58 4.09 -20.41 -7.81
CA GLY A 58 4.56 -20.09 -6.48
C GLY A 58 5.29 -18.76 -6.40
N ARG A 59 6.39 -18.75 -5.68
CA ARG A 59 7.19 -17.55 -5.42
C ARG A 59 7.81 -16.98 -6.70
N VAL A 60 7.73 -15.67 -6.89
CA VAL A 60 8.40 -14.94 -7.97
C VAL A 60 9.76 -14.46 -7.45
N ASP A 61 10.78 -15.31 -7.53
CA ASP A 61 12.10 -15.05 -6.93
C ASP A 61 12.73 -13.74 -7.40
N ALA A 62 12.60 -13.40 -8.67
CA ALA A 62 13.14 -12.15 -9.22
C ALA A 62 12.51 -10.91 -8.57
N GLY A 63 11.21 -10.95 -8.24
CA GLY A 63 10.52 -9.88 -7.50
C GLY A 63 11.03 -9.77 -6.06
N TRP A 64 11.14 -10.89 -5.37
CA TRP A 64 11.68 -10.94 -4.00
C TRP A 64 13.13 -10.45 -3.94
N HIS A 65 14.00 -10.88 -4.85
CA HIS A 65 15.40 -10.44 -4.89
C HIS A 65 15.51 -8.93 -5.17
N ALA A 66 14.64 -8.39 -6.05
CA ALA A 66 14.61 -6.96 -6.32
C ALA A 66 14.28 -6.14 -5.06
N LEU A 67 13.33 -6.59 -4.24
CA LEU A 67 12.98 -5.91 -2.99
C LEU A 67 14.03 -6.11 -1.89
N ALA A 68 14.59 -7.31 -1.76
CA ALA A 68 15.59 -7.62 -0.73
C ALA A 68 16.87 -6.78 -0.86
N ALA A 69 17.16 -6.28 -2.06
CA ALA A 69 18.31 -5.41 -2.30
C ALA A 69 18.14 -3.98 -1.73
N TYR A 70 16.91 -3.60 -1.35
CA TYR A 70 16.57 -2.25 -0.87
C TYR A 70 15.73 -2.31 0.41
N PRO A 71 16.35 -2.49 1.58
CA PRO A 71 15.66 -2.69 2.85
C PRO A 71 14.83 -1.49 3.33
N GLU A 72 15.04 -0.31 2.74
CA GLU A 72 14.28 0.92 2.97
C GLU A 72 12.96 0.99 2.19
N MET A 73 12.68 0.01 1.35
CA MET A 73 11.40 -0.05 0.64
C MET A 73 10.28 -0.53 1.57
N ARG A 74 9.10 0.06 1.39
CA ARG A 74 7.90 -0.24 2.20
C ARG A 74 6.73 -0.58 1.30
N THR A 75 6.05 -1.66 1.63
CA THR A 75 4.78 -2.02 0.98
C THR A 75 3.67 -1.10 1.50
N VAL A 76 2.95 -0.46 0.58
CA VAL A 76 1.84 0.46 0.86
C VAL A 76 0.50 -0.05 0.34
N GLY A 77 0.49 -1.15 -0.40
CA GLY A 77 -0.71 -1.80 -0.91
C GLY A 77 -0.38 -3.12 -1.58
N GLU A 78 -1.39 -3.95 -1.73
CA GLU A 78 -1.28 -5.21 -2.48
C GLU A 78 -2.59 -5.53 -3.19
N THR A 79 -2.51 -6.36 -4.20
CA THR A 79 -3.67 -6.88 -4.92
C THR A 79 -3.41 -8.25 -5.53
N LEU A 80 -4.49 -8.99 -5.78
CA LEU A 80 -4.49 -10.24 -6.55
C LEU A 80 -5.03 -9.96 -7.95
N VAL A 81 -4.21 -10.18 -8.96
CA VAL A 81 -4.62 -10.04 -10.36
C VAL A 81 -4.89 -11.42 -10.95
N LEU A 82 -6.11 -11.63 -11.45
CA LEU A 82 -6.45 -12.82 -12.22
C LEU A 82 -5.68 -12.79 -13.55
N VAL A 83 -4.87 -13.81 -13.78
CA VAL A 83 -4.11 -13.98 -15.03
C VAL A 83 -4.97 -14.77 -16.01
N ARG A 84 -5.53 -14.07 -16.98
CA ARG A 84 -6.31 -14.66 -18.06
C ARG A 84 -5.59 -14.47 -19.37
N HIS A 85 -5.06 -15.55 -19.92
CA HIS A 85 -4.32 -15.50 -21.18
C HIS A 85 -5.26 -15.52 -22.37
N CYS A 86 -5.03 -14.59 -23.28
CA CYS A 86 -5.75 -14.47 -24.55
C CYS A 86 -4.78 -14.69 -25.73
N LEU A 87 -5.27 -15.28 -26.78
CA LEU A 87 -4.58 -15.38 -28.05
C LEU A 87 -4.88 -14.12 -28.88
N LEU A 88 -3.87 -13.29 -29.08
CA LEU A 88 -3.99 -11.99 -29.71
C LEU A 88 -3.29 -11.99 -31.08
N ALA A 89 -3.96 -11.50 -32.12
CA ALA A 89 -3.40 -11.42 -33.46
C ALA A 89 -3.81 -10.13 -34.20
N PRO A 90 -3.17 -9.77 -35.29
CA PRO A 90 -3.62 -8.65 -36.13
C PRO A 90 -5.06 -8.88 -36.63
N LYS A 91 -5.81 -7.79 -36.79
CA LYS A 91 -7.20 -7.89 -37.32
C LYS A 91 -7.21 -8.57 -38.69
N GLY A 92 -8.07 -9.56 -38.84
CA GLY A 92 -8.15 -10.37 -40.06
C GLY A 92 -7.34 -11.68 -40.02
N ALA A 93 -6.56 -11.91 -38.98
CA ALA A 93 -5.93 -13.23 -38.73
C ALA A 93 -6.99 -14.25 -38.31
N THR A 94 -6.78 -15.52 -38.66
CA THR A 94 -7.59 -16.66 -38.20
C THR A 94 -6.72 -17.68 -37.50
N LEU A 95 -7.32 -18.48 -36.61
CA LEU A 95 -6.58 -19.49 -35.85
C LEU A 95 -5.86 -20.50 -36.74
N GLU A 96 -6.50 -20.95 -37.82
CA GLU A 96 -5.96 -21.90 -38.78
C GLU A 96 -4.81 -21.32 -39.60
N GLY A 97 -4.78 -19.99 -39.78
CA GLY A 97 -3.71 -19.28 -40.50
C GLY A 97 -2.47 -19.00 -39.66
N LEU A 98 -2.52 -19.24 -38.37
CA LEU A 98 -1.37 -19.00 -37.49
C LEU A 98 -0.27 -20.06 -37.69
N THR A 99 0.97 -19.61 -37.73
CA THR A 99 2.17 -20.46 -37.79
C THR A 99 3.05 -20.32 -36.54
N ALA A 100 2.95 -19.19 -35.82
CA ALA A 100 3.76 -18.95 -34.65
C ALA A 100 3.00 -18.11 -33.61
N VAL A 101 3.22 -18.43 -32.32
CA VAL A 101 2.71 -17.70 -31.16
C VAL A 101 3.88 -17.34 -30.25
N SER A 102 3.98 -16.07 -29.88
CA SER A 102 5.02 -15.55 -28.99
C SER A 102 4.47 -15.14 -27.63
N SER A 103 5.23 -15.40 -26.57
CA SER A 103 4.95 -14.90 -25.22
C SER A 103 6.13 -15.12 -24.26
N HIS A 104 5.96 -14.65 -23.03
CA HIS A 104 6.86 -15.01 -21.93
C HIS A 104 6.87 -16.54 -21.72
N PRO A 105 8.04 -17.17 -21.44
CA PRO A 105 8.14 -18.63 -21.29
C PRO A 105 7.14 -19.24 -20.30
N VAL A 106 6.86 -18.56 -19.18
CA VAL A 106 5.88 -19.02 -18.19
C VAL A 106 4.46 -19.04 -18.76
N ALA A 107 4.07 -18.00 -19.54
CA ALA A 107 2.76 -17.94 -20.16
C ALA A 107 2.58 -19.02 -21.25
N LEU A 108 3.62 -19.29 -22.03
CA LEU A 108 3.62 -20.41 -22.98
C LEU A 108 3.42 -21.75 -22.28
N ALA A 109 4.14 -21.99 -21.17
CA ALA A 109 4.00 -23.22 -20.38
C ALA A 109 2.63 -23.38 -19.70
N GLN A 110 1.97 -22.26 -19.36
CA GLN A 110 0.63 -22.25 -18.79
C GLN A 110 -0.49 -22.50 -19.83
N CYS A 111 -0.17 -22.56 -21.11
CA CYS A 111 -1.09 -22.80 -22.22
C CYS A 111 -0.74 -24.09 -22.97
N SER A 112 -0.22 -25.12 -22.29
CA SER A 112 0.26 -26.35 -22.92
C SER A 112 -0.83 -27.09 -23.69
N ARG A 113 -2.05 -27.18 -23.16
CA ARG A 113 -3.19 -27.82 -23.83
C ARG A 113 -3.60 -27.13 -25.12
N PHE A 114 -3.49 -25.80 -25.16
CA PHE A 114 -3.71 -25.05 -26.39
C PHE A 114 -2.73 -25.49 -27.48
N PHE A 115 -1.44 -25.64 -27.18
CA PHE A 115 -0.45 -26.09 -28.16
C PHE A 115 -0.58 -27.57 -28.51
N GLU A 116 -1.04 -28.43 -27.60
CA GLU A 116 -1.34 -29.84 -27.87
C GLU A 116 -2.45 -29.99 -28.92
N THR A 117 -3.46 -29.12 -28.86
CA THR A 117 -4.57 -29.10 -29.85
C THR A 117 -4.25 -28.38 -31.15
N HIS A 118 -3.16 -27.58 -31.16
CA HIS A 118 -2.72 -26.80 -32.32
C HIS A 118 -1.21 -27.07 -32.63
N PRO A 119 -0.82 -28.32 -32.96
CA PRO A 119 0.57 -28.75 -33.07
C PRO A 119 1.33 -28.11 -34.24
N TRP A 120 0.62 -27.48 -35.16
CA TRP A 120 1.24 -26.75 -36.28
C TRP A 120 1.75 -25.36 -35.90
N ILE A 121 1.35 -24.83 -34.72
CA ILE A 121 1.76 -23.51 -34.24
C ILE A 121 3.09 -23.64 -33.48
N LYS A 122 4.11 -22.91 -33.96
CA LYS A 122 5.41 -22.85 -33.30
C LYS A 122 5.40 -21.86 -32.13
N GLN A 123 5.92 -22.29 -30.98
CA GLN A 123 6.12 -21.41 -29.83
C GLN A 123 7.37 -20.56 -30.00
N SER A 124 7.29 -19.26 -29.73
CA SER A 124 8.40 -18.32 -29.75
C SER A 124 8.49 -17.60 -28.39
N LYS A 125 9.66 -17.56 -27.79
CA LYS A 125 9.89 -16.90 -26.51
C LYS A 125 10.06 -15.40 -26.71
N SER A 126 9.37 -14.60 -25.90
CA SER A 126 9.52 -13.15 -25.77
C SER A 126 9.91 -12.79 -24.33
N PHE A 127 10.36 -11.57 -24.14
CA PHE A 127 10.78 -11.06 -22.84
C PHE A 127 9.61 -11.00 -21.83
N ASP A 128 8.45 -10.49 -22.27
CA ASP A 128 7.21 -10.46 -21.50
C ASP A 128 5.97 -10.57 -22.39
N THR A 129 4.78 -10.68 -21.79
CA THR A 129 3.52 -10.86 -22.52
C THR A 129 3.08 -9.58 -23.25
N GLY A 130 3.29 -8.40 -22.67
CA GLY A 130 2.98 -7.10 -23.28
C GLY A 130 3.86 -6.80 -24.48
N GLY A 131 5.18 -7.05 -24.36
CA GLY A 131 6.15 -6.91 -25.45
C GLY A 131 5.88 -7.86 -26.61
N ALA A 132 5.44 -9.10 -26.32
CA ALA A 132 5.01 -10.03 -27.36
C ALA A 132 3.81 -9.50 -28.15
N ALA A 133 2.80 -8.93 -27.47
CA ALA A 133 1.65 -8.33 -28.12
C ALA A 133 2.03 -7.09 -28.95
N ARG A 134 2.92 -6.24 -28.43
CA ARG A 134 3.46 -5.10 -29.17
C ARG A 134 4.17 -5.52 -30.43
N GLU A 135 5.08 -6.50 -30.35
CA GLU A 135 5.84 -7.00 -31.49
C GLU A 135 4.93 -7.56 -32.60
N VAL A 136 3.87 -8.30 -32.22
CA VAL A 136 2.89 -8.83 -33.18
C VAL A 136 2.11 -7.70 -33.85
N ALA A 137 1.72 -6.66 -33.11
CA ALA A 137 1.04 -5.50 -33.66
C ALA A 137 1.93 -4.70 -34.63
N GLU A 138 3.19 -4.46 -34.25
CA GLU A 138 4.16 -3.73 -35.10
C GLU A 138 4.50 -4.46 -36.42
N ARG A 139 4.57 -5.79 -36.36
CA ARG A 139 4.85 -6.61 -37.59
C ARG A 139 3.62 -6.73 -38.48
N GLY A 140 2.42 -6.76 -37.92
CA GLY A 140 1.17 -6.87 -38.70
C GLY A 140 1.03 -8.18 -39.51
N GLU A 141 1.85 -9.20 -39.25
CA GLU A 141 1.83 -10.49 -39.94
C GLU A 141 0.63 -11.32 -39.47
N LEU A 142 -0.33 -11.64 -40.39
CA LEU A 142 -1.54 -12.39 -40.06
C LEU A 142 -1.28 -13.84 -39.60
N SER A 143 -0.07 -14.36 -39.85
CA SER A 143 0.35 -15.71 -39.46
C SER A 143 0.96 -15.77 -38.03
N ARG A 144 1.06 -14.62 -37.32
CA ARG A 144 1.65 -14.54 -36.00
C ARG A 144 0.63 -14.05 -34.96
N ALA A 145 0.74 -14.62 -33.78
CA ALA A 145 -0.05 -14.19 -32.62
C ALA A 145 0.80 -14.08 -31.35
N ALA A 146 0.24 -13.45 -30.33
CA ALA A 146 0.83 -13.38 -29.00
C ALA A 146 -0.12 -13.96 -27.95
N ILE A 147 0.41 -14.52 -26.87
CA ILE A 147 -0.35 -14.79 -25.65
C ILE A 147 -0.10 -13.63 -24.69
N ALA A 148 -1.16 -12.89 -24.39
CA ALA A 148 -1.11 -11.76 -23.46
C ALA A 148 -2.48 -11.51 -22.80
N SER A 149 -2.61 -10.40 -22.06
CA SER A 149 -3.87 -9.97 -21.46
C SER A 149 -4.83 -9.36 -22.51
N SER A 150 -6.14 -9.35 -22.25
CA SER A 150 -7.10 -8.61 -23.07
C SER A 150 -6.80 -7.09 -23.12
N ALA A 151 -6.24 -6.53 -22.07
CA ALA A 151 -5.80 -5.13 -22.05
C ALA A 151 -4.69 -4.84 -23.08
N ALA A 152 -3.80 -5.80 -23.35
CA ALA A 152 -2.83 -5.68 -24.41
C ALA A 152 -3.48 -5.66 -25.81
N ALA A 153 -4.58 -6.41 -26.01
CA ALA A 153 -5.33 -6.36 -27.27
C ALA A 153 -5.91 -4.96 -27.54
N GLU A 154 -6.55 -4.38 -26.55
CA GLU A 154 -7.11 -3.01 -26.63
C GLU A 154 -6.01 -1.99 -26.92
N ARG A 155 -4.91 -2.10 -26.19
CA ARG A 155 -3.80 -1.16 -26.31
C ARG A 155 -3.12 -1.15 -27.68
N TYR A 156 -2.91 -2.32 -28.24
CA TYR A 156 -2.17 -2.48 -29.51
C TYR A 156 -3.07 -2.68 -30.73
N GLY A 157 -4.40 -2.61 -30.53
CA GLY A 157 -5.38 -2.73 -31.61
C GLY A 157 -5.45 -4.13 -32.22
N LEU A 158 -5.07 -5.16 -31.44
CA LEU A 158 -5.13 -6.55 -31.86
C LEU A 158 -6.54 -7.14 -31.70
N ALA A 159 -6.84 -8.17 -32.46
CA ALA A 159 -8.03 -9.00 -32.28
C ALA A 159 -7.75 -10.07 -31.22
N VAL A 160 -8.73 -10.35 -30.38
CA VAL A 160 -8.74 -11.53 -29.49
C VAL A 160 -9.32 -12.68 -30.27
N LEU A 161 -8.50 -13.67 -30.64
CA LEU A 161 -8.96 -14.87 -31.36
C LEU A 161 -9.56 -15.88 -30.40
N GLU A 162 -8.98 -16.01 -29.20
CA GLU A 162 -9.46 -16.91 -28.15
C GLU A 162 -9.12 -16.36 -26.76
N GLU A 163 -10.02 -16.54 -25.79
CA GLU A 163 -9.85 -16.10 -24.42
C GLU A 163 -9.74 -17.26 -23.45
N GLY A 164 -8.91 -17.08 -22.41
CA GLY A 164 -8.82 -18.04 -21.33
C GLY A 164 -8.18 -19.35 -21.74
N ILE A 165 -7.15 -19.27 -22.59
CA ILE A 165 -6.44 -20.43 -23.17
C ILE A 165 -5.46 -21.09 -22.19
N GLN A 166 -5.31 -20.56 -20.97
CA GLN A 166 -4.48 -21.17 -19.94
C GLN A 166 -5.08 -22.49 -19.42
N ASP A 167 -4.20 -23.42 -19.06
CA ASP A 167 -4.56 -24.77 -18.60
C ASP A 167 -5.35 -24.77 -17.28
N GLN A 168 -5.05 -23.81 -16.39
CA GLN A 168 -5.69 -23.64 -15.09
C GLN A 168 -6.43 -22.30 -15.03
N ARG A 169 -7.73 -22.33 -14.70
CA ARG A 169 -8.58 -21.16 -14.65
C ARG A 169 -8.32 -20.27 -13.45
N ASP A 170 -7.90 -20.86 -12.33
CA ASP A 170 -7.59 -20.16 -11.07
C ASP A 170 -6.10 -19.79 -11.01
N ASN A 171 -5.72 -18.84 -11.87
CA ASN A 171 -4.35 -18.33 -11.97
C ASN A 171 -4.32 -16.87 -11.49
N HIS A 172 -3.80 -16.65 -10.30
CA HIS A 172 -3.68 -15.33 -9.70
C HIS A 172 -2.23 -14.98 -9.42
N THR A 173 -1.88 -13.72 -9.64
CA THR A 173 -0.59 -13.17 -9.23
C THR A 173 -0.79 -12.11 -8.17
N ARG A 174 -0.10 -12.24 -7.04
CA ARG A 174 -0.04 -11.24 -5.98
C ARG A 174 1.00 -10.20 -6.33
N PHE A 175 0.56 -8.97 -6.48
CA PHE A 175 1.38 -7.79 -6.68
C PHE A 175 1.39 -6.95 -5.41
N VAL A 176 2.54 -6.38 -5.10
CA VAL A 176 2.71 -5.38 -4.03
C VAL A 176 3.08 -4.03 -4.63
N ALA A 177 2.50 -2.97 -4.08
CA ALA A 177 2.90 -1.60 -4.33
C ALA A 177 3.95 -1.20 -3.31
N VAL A 178 5.06 -0.68 -3.77
CA VAL A 178 6.23 -0.38 -2.95
C VAL A 178 6.67 1.05 -3.16
N VAL A 179 7.00 1.73 -2.08
CA VAL A 179 7.53 3.10 -2.05
C VAL A 179 8.82 3.16 -1.24
N SER A 180 9.61 4.19 -1.44
CA SER A 180 10.73 4.48 -0.53
C SER A 180 10.19 4.98 0.81
N GLU A 181 10.78 4.56 1.91
CA GLU A 181 10.49 5.09 3.26
C GLU A 181 10.60 6.63 3.30
N ARG A 182 11.40 7.21 2.42
CA ARG A 182 11.65 8.67 2.33
C ARG A 182 10.62 9.42 1.47
N SER A 183 9.75 8.71 0.74
CA SER A 183 8.84 9.31 -0.24
C SER A 183 7.70 10.14 0.35
N GLY A 184 7.46 10.07 1.66
CA GLY A 184 6.28 10.66 2.30
C GLY A 184 4.95 9.97 1.94
N LEU A 185 4.96 8.97 1.08
CA LEU A 185 3.78 8.15 0.74
C LEU A 185 3.59 7.00 1.74
N TRP A 186 4.62 6.67 2.50
CA TRP A 186 4.55 5.69 3.57
C TRP A 186 4.25 6.38 4.89
N ARG A 187 3.24 5.89 5.59
CA ARG A 187 2.84 6.38 6.91
C ARG A 187 3.22 5.36 7.98
N ARG A 188 3.61 5.84 9.13
CA ARG A 188 3.95 5.03 10.29
C ARG A 188 3.04 5.38 11.45
N THR A 189 2.44 4.36 12.05
CA THR A 189 1.65 4.55 13.26
C THR A 189 2.56 4.72 14.48
N HIS A 190 2.29 5.74 15.26
CA HIS A 190 2.95 6.04 16.52
C HIS A 190 1.91 6.25 17.61
N ALA A 191 2.35 6.17 18.88
CA ALA A 191 1.52 6.44 20.01
C ALA A 191 2.19 7.45 20.95
N ILE A 192 1.50 8.55 21.23
CA ILE A 192 1.94 9.59 22.16
C ILE A 192 1.17 9.43 23.45
N ARG A 193 1.89 9.33 24.55
CA ARG A 193 1.28 9.33 25.90
C ARG A 193 1.22 10.74 26.46
N GLY A 194 0.12 11.03 27.12
CA GLY A 194 -0.05 12.24 27.89
C GLY A 194 -0.65 11.97 29.25
N ALA A 195 -0.36 12.82 30.23
CA ALA A 195 -1.04 12.82 31.52
C ALA A 195 -1.06 14.23 32.12
N THR A 196 -2.12 14.52 32.88
CA THR A 196 -2.28 15.71 33.68
C THR A 196 -3.09 15.41 34.92
N SER A 197 -3.08 16.29 35.90
CA SER A 197 -3.93 16.20 37.11
C SER A 197 -4.77 17.45 37.23
N VAL A 198 -5.86 17.37 38.06
CA VAL A 198 -6.67 18.50 38.45
C VAL A 198 -6.74 18.59 40.00
N GLU A 199 -7.11 19.74 40.52
CA GLU A 199 -7.19 19.93 41.99
C GLU A 199 -8.48 19.32 42.54
N GLU A 200 -9.60 19.40 41.81
CA GLU A 200 -10.91 18.92 42.19
C GLU A 200 -11.61 18.19 41.03
N ASP A 201 -12.61 17.34 41.35
CA ASP A 201 -13.52 16.75 40.35
C ASP A 201 -14.55 17.79 39.89
N ASP A 202 -14.09 18.75 39.12
CA ASP A 202 -14.87 19.84 38.57
C ASP A 202 -14.88 19.78 37.04
N PRO A 203 -16.07 19.92 36.38
CA PRO A 203 -16.18 19.80 34.93
C PRO A 203 -15.30 20.78 34.14
N GLU A 204 -15.18 22.01 34.64
CA GLU A 204 -14.41 23.06 33.95
C GLU A 204 -12.90 22.80 34.08
N GLN A 205 -12.44 22.43 35.30
CA GLN A 205 -11.03 22.06 35.51
C GLN A 205 -10.61 20.86 34.67
N ILE A 206 -11.45 19.82 34.58
CA ILE A 206 -11.15 18.63 33.71
C ILE A 206 -11.11 19.02 32.23
N ALA A 207 -12.07 19.84 31.80
CA ALA A 207 -12.09 20.31 30.42
C ALA A 207 -10.85 21.15 30.06
N ASP A 208 -10.47 22.09 30.93
CA ASP A 208 -9.30 22.95 30.74
C ASP A 208 -8.00 22.14 30.77
N ALA A 209 -7.85 21.23 31.71
CA ALA A 209 -6.70 20.34 31.79
C ALA A 209 -6.59 19.43 30.53
N THR A 210 -7.74 19.00 29.98
CA THR A 210 -7.79 18.23 28.74
C THR A 210 -7.35 19.08 27.57
N ARG A 211 -7.88 20.31 27.43
CA ARG A 211 -7.50 21.25 26.33
C ARG A 211 -6.01 21.54 26.38
N GLU A 212 -5.49 21.85 27.59
CA GLU A 212 -4.05 22.11 27.79
C GLU A 212 -3.20 20.90 27.37
N LEU A 213 -3.55 19.70 27.83
CA LEU A 213 -2.81 18.48 27.52
C LEU A 213 -2.79 18.17 26.02
N LEU A 214 -3.95 18.19 25.37
CA LEU A 214 -4.07 17.94 23.94
C LEU A 214 -3.37 19.01 23.11
N GLY A 215 -3.51 20.29 23.48
CA GLY A 215 -2.82 21.40 22.83
C GLY A 215 -1.29 21.24 22.89
N ARG A 216 -0.76 20.86 24.07
CA ARG A 216 0.69 20.60 24.21
C ARG A 216 1.16 19.37 23.44
N ILE A 217 0.35 18.33 23.34
CA ILE A 217 0.66 17.15 22.52
C ILE A 217 0.77 17.54 21.04
N VAL A 218 -0.20 18.29 20.53
CA VAL A 218 -0.21 18.77 19.15
C VAL A 218 0.98 19.69 18.88
N GLU A 219 1.20 20.69 19.73
CA GLU A 219 2.28 21.68 19.58
C GLU A 219 3.66 21.02 19.56
N ARG A 220 3.97 20.20 20.60
CA ARG A 220 5.30 19.60 20.76
C ARG A 220 5.65 18.55 19.69
N ASN A 221 4.63 17.91 19.12
CA ASN A 221 4.81 16.91 18.09
C ASN A 221 4.47 17.45 16.69
N HIS A 222 4.14 18.74 16.56
CA HIS A 222 3.77 19.39 15.31
C HIS A 222 2.71 18.60 14.52
N LEU A 223 1.65 18.15 15.18
CA LEU A 223 0.63 17.30 14.60
C LEU A 223 -0.41 18.14 13.85
N GLU A 224 -0.84 17.59 12.72
CA GLU A 224 -2.08 18.00 12.06
C GLU A 224 -3.22 17.07 12.49
N LEU A 225 -4.46 17.59 12.51
CA LEU A 225 -5.61 16.79 13.00
C LEU A 225 -5.89 15.55 12.14
N ASP A 226 -5.59 15.60 10.84
CA ASP A 226 -5.74 14.47 9.92
C ASP A 226 -4.68 13.37 10.12
N GLU A 227 -3.65 13.65 10.90
CA GLU A 227 -2.66 12.66 11.33
C GLU A 227 -3.10 11.88 12.58
N ILE A 228 -4.13 12.35 13.30
CA ILE A 228 -4.61 11.70 14.52
C ILE A 228 -5.64 10.62 14.17
N VAL A 229 -5.27 9.37 14.42
CA VAL A 229 -6.08 8.18 14.12
C VAL A 229 -7.17 7.94 15.17
N SER A 230 -6.79 8.06 16.45
CA SER A 230 -7.71 7.90 17.59
C SER A 230 -7.11 8.40 18.90
N VAL A 231 -7.97 8.65 19.89
CA VAL A 231 -7.55 9.01 21.25
C VAL A 231 -8.29 8.18 22.27
N LEU A 232 -7.54 7.55 23.15
CA LEU A 232 -8.04 6.94 24.36
C LEU A 232 -7.73 7.85 25.55
N PHE A 233 -8.76 8.23 26.30
CA PHE A 233 -8.63 8.88 27.60
C PHE A 233 -8.88 7.87 28.71
N THR A 234 -8.10 7.95 29.77
CA THR A 234 -8.38 7.24 31.01
C THR A 234 -8.40 8.22 32.17
N LEU A 235 -9.29 7.97 33.15
CA LEU A 235 -9.45 8.79 34.32
C LEU A 235 -9.38 7.91 35.57
N THR A 236 -8.74 8.41 36.60
CA THR A 236 -8.83 7.81 37.94
C THR A 236 -10.28 7.87 38.45
N GLN A 237 -10.66 6.96 39.34
CA GLN A 237 -12.06 6.78 39.76
C GLN A 237 -12.66 7.96 40.52
N ASP A 238 -11.84 8.88 40.97
CA ASP A 238 -12.19 10.12 41.65
C ASP A 238 -12.53 11.28 40.68
N LEU A 239 -12.43 11.06 39.36
CA LEU A 239 -12.86 11.99 38.29
C LEU A 239 -14.12 11.44 37.62
N ARG A 240 -15.26 12.11 37.76
CA ARG A 240 -16.58 11.63 37.29
C ARG A 240 -17.45 12.72 36.68
N SER A 241 -17.07 13.98 36.82
CA SER A 241 -17.97 15.11 36.55
C SER A 241 -18.15 15.40 35.05
N VAL A 242 -17.17 15.07 34.19
CA VAL A 242 -17.26 15.30 32.74
C VAL A 242 -16.38 14.31 31.94
N PHE A 243 -16.75 14.07 30.69
CA PHE A 243 -15.93 13.28 29.78
C PHE A 243 -14.87 14.18 29.09
N PRO A 244 -13.57 13.85 29.14
CA PRO A 244 -12.53 14.57 28.43
C PRO A 244 -12.78 14.67 26.91
N ALA A 245 -13.44 13.66 26.33
CA ALA A 245 -13.81 13.66 24.92
C ALA A 245 -14.72 14.83 24.52
N LEU A 246 -15.46 15.43 25.46
CA LEU A 246 -16.26 16.63 25.19
C LEU A 246 -15.35 17.82 24.88
N ALA A 247 -14.34 18.05 25.74
CA ALA A 247 -13.36 19.13 25.54
C ALA A 247 -12.60 18.97 24.22
N ALA A 248 -12.22 17.74 23.84
CA ALA A 248 -11.58 17.47 22.56
C ALA A 248 -12.50 17.84 21.36
N ARG A 249 -13.80 17.51 21.43
CA ARG A 249 -14.76 17.90 20.37
C ARG A 249 -14.92 19.42 20.28
N GLU A 250 -14.96 20.12 21.41
CA GLU A 250 -15.01 21.60 21.45
C GLU A 250 -13.76 22.24 20.84
N MET A 251 -12.59 21.58 20.91
CA MET A 251 -11.37 21.96 20.22
C MET A 251 -11.40 21.69 18.69
N GLY A 252 -12.50 21.14 18.17
CA GLY A 252 -12.64 20.84 16.73
C GLY A 252 -12.26 19.41 16.33
N TRP A 253 -11.99 18.49 17.29
CA TRP A 253 -11.62 17.09 16.99
C TRP A 253 -12.85 16.23 16.68
N VAL A 254 -13.77 16.76 15.88
CA VAL A 254 -15.08 16.11 15.59
C VAL A 254 -14.92 14.83 14.79
N GLY A 255 -13.94 14.76 13.89
CA GLY A 255 -13.68 13.59 13.05
C GLY A 255 -12.77 12.53 13.68
N VAL A 256 -12.19 12.81 14.85
CA VAL A 256 -11.27 11.89 15.53
C VAL A 256 -12.06 10.90 16.41
N PRO A 257 -11.88 9.57 16.29
CA PRO A 257 -12.43 8.59 17.20
C PRO A 257 -11.90 8.79 18.63
N LEU A 258 -12.80 9.05 19.57
CA LEU A 258 -12.49 9.32 20.98
C LEU A 258 -13.15 8.27 21.89
N LEU A 259 -12.40 7.70 22.82
CA LEU A 259 -12.91 6.77 23.84
C LEU A 259 -12.44 7.20 25.23
N CYS A 260 -13.34 7.10 26.22
CA CYS A 260 -13.02 7.30 27.63
C CYS A 260 -13.18 5.99 28.40
N ALA A 261 -12.25 5.70 29.31
CA ALA A 261 -12.27 4.55 30.20
C ALA A 261 -11.89 4.94 31.65
N SER A 262 -12.41 4.21 32.63
CA SER A 262 -11.98 4.34 34.03
C SER A 262 -10.73 3.49 34.25
N GLU A 263 -9.81 4.00 35.06
CA GLU A 263 -8.60 3.26 35.46
C GLU A 263 -8.87 2.29 36.59
N ILE A 264 -8.05 1.25 36.68
CA ILE A 264 -8.05 0.36 37.86
C ILE A 264 -7.55 1.12 39.07
N PRO A 265 -8.19 0.95 40.25
CA PRO A 265 -7.77 1.61 41.47
C PRO A 265 -6.52 0.93 42.06
N VAL A 266 -5.37 1.58 41.88
CA VAL A 266 -4.11 1.11 42.48
C VAL A 266 -3.78 1.99 43.67
N GLU A 267 -3.56 1.37 44.86
CA GLU A 267 -3.21 2.08 46.07
C GLU A 267 -1.91 2.87 45.89
N GLY A 268 -1.90 4.14 46.34
CA GLY A 268 -0.77 5.06 46.19
C GLY A 268 -0.61 5.65 44.78
N SER A 269 -1.52 5.37 43.80
CA SER A 269 -1.50 6.03 42.53
C SER A 269 -1.84 7.52 42.65
N LEU A 270 -1.34 8.33 41.71
CA LEU A 270 -1.67 9.76 41.64
C LEU A 270 -3.18 9.96 41.50
N PRO A 271 -3.83 10.65 42.47
CA PRO A 271 -5.27 10.92 42.40
C PRO A 271 -5.59 11.99 41.36
N ARG A 272 -6.86 12.09 41.01
CA ARG A 272 -7.40 13.09 40.06
C ARG A 272 -6.56 13.24 38.80
N CYS A 273 -6.15 12.10 38.26
CA CYS A 273 -5.27 12.02 37.11
C CYS A 273 -6.08 11.64 35.86
N LEU A 274 -5.85 12.41 34.80
CA LEU A 274 -6.31 12.13 33.45
C LEU A 274 -5.10 11.74 32.60
N ARG A 275 -5.19 10.59 31.90
CA ARG A 275 -4.17 10.13 30.95
C ARG A 275 -4.75 10.00 29.56
N THR A 276 -3.90 10.11 28.58
CA THR A 276 -4.28 9.92 27.18
C THR A 276 -3.25 9.12 26.41
N LEU A 277 -3.73 8.33 25.46
CA LEU A 277 -2.96 7.69 24.41
C LEU A 277 -3.48 8.21 23.08
N VAL A 278 -2.69 9.05 22.41
CA VAL A 278 -2.99 9.58 21.09
C VAL A 278 -2.28 8.71 20.05
N GLN A 279 -3.05 8.01 19.22
CA GLN A 279 -2.53 7.26 18.10
C GLN A 279 -2.48 8.17 16.88
N VAL A 280 -1.32 8.24 16.24
CA VAL A 280 -1.10 9.08 15.07
C VAL A 280 -0.46 8.30 13.93
N GLU A 281 -0.74 8.71 12.72
CA GLU A 281 -0.16 8.15 11.51
C GLU A 281 0.65 9.23 10.79
N LEU A 282 1.97 9.13 10.89
CA LEU A 282 2.89 10.14 10.37
C LEU A 282 3.56 9.69 9.09
N ARG A 283 3.77 10.64 8.17
CA ARG A 283 4.63 10.44 7.00
C ARG A 283 6.09 10.37 7.43
N ALA A 284 6.81 9.34 6.98
CA ALA A 284 8.25 9.25 7.22
C ALA A 284 9.01 10.37 6.44
N PRO A 285 10.18 10.85 6.93
CA PRO A 285 10.97 10.34 8.06
C PRO A 285 10.71 11.05 9.40
N ARG A 286 9.55 11.67 9.60
CA ARG A 286 9.24 12.45 10.81
C ARG A 286 9.32 11.57 12.06
N ARG A 287 10.04 12.01 13.09
CA ARG A 287 10.11 11.39 14.41
C ARG A 287 9.21 12.14 15.38
N LEU A 288 8.51 11.38 16.23
CA LEU A 288 7.86 11.93 17.40
C LEU A 288 8.90 12.17 18.48
N GLU A 289 8.89 13.35 19.04
CA GLU A 289 9.91 13.70 20.01
C GLU A 289 9.44 13.54 21.44
N THR A 290 8.13 13.71 21.76
CA THR A 290 7.82 13.93 23.15
C THR A 290 6.44 13.42 23.60
N HIS A 291 6.42 12.57 24.62
CA HIS A 291 5.26 12.38 25.51
C HIS A 291 5.08 13.61 26.40
N VAL A 292 3.85 13.92 26.79
CA VAL A 292 3.54 15.15 27.52
C VAL A 292 2.96 14.83 28.91
N TYR A 293 3.65 15.29 29.94
CA TYR A 293 3.21 15.16 31.32
C TYR A 293 3.15 16.55 31.94
N LEU A 294 1.99 16.91 32.49
CA LEU A 294 1.72 18.24 33.04
C LEU A 294 1.36 18.15 34.51
N ARG A 295 1.51 19.25 35.21
CA ARG A 295 1.16 19.42 36.62
C ARG A 295 1.77 18.28 37.49
N GLU A 296 1.01 17.72 38.45
CA GLU A 296 1.51 16.63 39.29
C GLU A 296 1.81 15.33 38.54
N ALA A 297 1.22 15.14 37.36
CA ALA A 297 1.48 13.97 36.54
C ALA A 297 2.93 13.88 36.00
N VAL A 298 3.72 14.95 36.11
CA VAL A 298 5.18 14.95 35.88
C VAL A 298 5.87 13.90 36.73
N ALA A 299 5.39 13.67 37.95
CA ALA A 299 5.94 12.67 38.88
C ALA A 299 5.81 11.22 38.37
N LEU A 300 4.87 10.94 37.45
CA LEU A 300 4.70 9.60 36.87
C LEU A 300 5.85 9.20 35.94
N ARG A 301 6.51 10.17 35.31
CA ARG A 301 7.60 9.95 34.36
C ARG A 301 8.61 11.10 34.40
N PRO A 302 9.39 11.23 35.49
CA PRO A 302 10.38 12.31 35.66
C PRO A 302 11.49 12.22 34.59
N ASP A 303 11.77 11.02 34.06
CA ASP A 303 12.73 10.78 32.99
C ASP A 303 12.29 11.37 31.63
N VAL A 304 10.98 11.54 31.42
CA VAL A 304 10.41 12.15 30.20
C VAL A 304 10.25 13.65 30.39
N ALA A 305 9.79 14.08 31.56
CA ALA A 305 9.59 15.50 31.86
C ALA A 305 10.89 16.33 31.83
N ALA A 306 12.03 15.71 32.13
CA ALA A 306 13.34 16.37 32.07
C ALA A 306 13.85 16.63 30.63
N ARG A 307 13.18 16.05 29.63
CA ARG A 307 13.50 16.23 28.18
C ARG A 307 12.50 17.14 27.47
N SER A 308 11.57 17.75 28.23
CA SER A 308 10.43 18.53 27.71
C SER A 308 10.74 20.01 27.65
#